data_5f68277e575d004b49aa831515f9f1a7
#
_entry.id   5f68277e575d004b49aa831515f9f1a7
#
_cell.length_a   1.000
_cell.length_b   1.000
_cell.length_c   1.000
_cell.angle_alpha   90.00
_cell.angle_beta   90.00
_cell.angle_gamma   90.00
#
_symmetry.space_group_name_H-M   'P 1'
#
loop_
_entity.id
_entity.type
_entity.pdbx_description
1 polymer ?
#
loop_
_entity_poly.entity_id
_entity_poly.type
_entity_poly.pdbx_seq_one_letter_code
_entity_poly.pdbx_strand_id
1 'polypeptide(L)'
;MGNFDFLLKNEAYASFSKACVDAENMLATSTVATAFMSRRALEQAVHWVYSHDSYLEAPYRATLSSLVWDEAFKDILDPELHSQLVLLIRWGNHAAHGGEIKEREAVLALHHLYQFANFIDYCYGNDFVERSFDEALLPLAKAIKVRETEQAIVALKESLPVTPDFHEQMASQSPEVQKVYQEKRETAAQRQEVTFSVDHLSEAETRQLFIDIDLRLAGWAFGKNCLVEFPVQGLETISGKGYCDYVLYGQNGKILAVVEAKKASINPEVGEVQVKQYADVIEKVFGYRPICFFTNGLKHYIIDDSGRRQVAGFYSQDELQLMMDRRHLQKPLQDISSKIKDDISSRYYQKEAIARVCEAFSANRRQALLVMATGSGKTRTAVSLVDILSRHNWVKNILFLADRTSLVKQAYDAFRKLLPDMSVSNFLEDKASARSSRMVFSTYPTMLGAINGQEELSQRPFTVGH
;
A
#
# COMPACT_ATOMS: atom_id res chain seq x y z
N MET A 1 30.35 21.83 3.93
CA MET A 1 30.20 20.66 3.07
C MET A 1 29.19 19.76 3.73
N GLY A 2 28.13 19.36 3.03
CA GLY A 2 27.13 18.45 3.54
C GLY A 2 27.42 16.99 3.19
N ASN A 3 26.66 16.07 3.76
CA ASN A 3 26.82 14.63 3.51
C ASN A 3 26.63 14.25 2.03
N PHE A 4 25.79 14.97 1.28
CA PHE A 4 25.46 14.67 -0.11
C PHE A 4 26.28 15.42 -1.15
N ASP A 5 27.23 16.29 -0.76
CA ASP A 5 28.02 17.11 -1.69
C ASP A 5 28.85 16.27 -2.67
N PHE A 6 29.16 15.02 -2.35
CA PHE A 6 29.89 14.13 -3.24
C PHE A 6 29.10 13.81 -4.53
N LEU A 7 27.78 13.77 -4.47
CA LEU A 7 26.92 13.53 -5.63
C LEU A 7 27.00 14.66 -6.68
N LEU A 8 27.23 15.90 -6.24
CA LEU A 8 27.33 17.05 -7.13
C LEU A 8 28.60 17.04 -8.03
N LYS A 9 29.57 16.18 -7.69
CA LYS A 9 30.84 16.06 -8.46
C LYS A 9 30.68 15.19 -9.71
N ASN A 10 29.62 14.40 -9.79
CA ASN A 10 29.38 13.50 -10.90
C ASN A 10 28.15 13.97 -11.71
N GLU A 11 28.38 14.43 -12.94
CA GLU A 11 27.33 14.92 -13.83
C GLU A 11 26.25 13.85 -14.12
N ALA A 12 26.59 12.57 -14.06
CA ALA A 12 25.62 11.49 -14.24
C ALA A 12 24.51 11.50 -13.18
N TYR A 13 24.77 12.05 -11.99
CA TYR A 13 23.80 12.14 -10.89
C TYR A 13 22.99 13.44 -10.88
N ALA A 14 23.10 14.27 -11.91
CA ALA A 14 22.44 15.59 -11.97
C ALA A 14 20.91 15.53 -11.73
N SER A 15 20.26 14.41 -12.10
CA SER A 15 18.82 14.23 -11.96
C SER A 15 18.34 14.14 -10.50
N PHE A 16 19.18 13.68 -9.55
CA PHE A 16 18.78 13.49 -8.15
C PHE A 16 19.74 14.14 -7.13
N SER A 17 20.98 14.44 -7.51
CA SER A 17 21.99 14.96 -6.58
C SER A 17 21.56 16.24 -5.86
N LYS A 18 20.97 17.19 -6.61
CA LYS A 18 20.47 18.43 -6.03
C LYS A 18 19.33 18.19 -5.04
N ALA A 19 18.42 17.27 -5.35
CA ALA A 19 17.31 16.93 -4.45
C ALA A 19 17.79 16.32 -3.13
N CYS A 20 18.88 15.53 -3.14
CA CYS A 20 19.50 15.02 -1.93
C CYS A 20 20.06 16.13 -1.05
N VAL A 21 20.81 17.08 -1.64
CA VAL A 21 21.36 18.24 -0.92
C VAL A 21 20.24 19.15 -0.39
N ASP A 22 19.19 19.39 -1.19
CA ASP A 22 18.04 20.19 -0.77
C ASP A 22 17.29 19.52 0.42
N ALA A 23 17.17 18.18 0.42
CA ALA A 23 16.58 17.44 1.53
C ALA A 23 17.38 17.62 2.83
N GLU A 24 18.72 17.55 2.77
CA GLU A 24 19.59 17.80 3.92
C GLU A 24 19.43 19.23 4.45
N ASN A 25 19.43 20.22 3.57
CA ASN A 25 19.30 21.63 3.94
C ASN A 25 17.94 21.94 4.60
N MET A 26 16.87 21.20 4.22
CA MET A 26 15.55 21.37 4.82
C MET A 26 15.51 21.04 6.32
N LEU A 27 16.46 20.28 6.85
CA LEU A 27 16.50 19.94 8.28
C LEU A 27 16.64 21.19 9.17
N ALA A 28 17.33 22.21 8.70
CA ALA A 28 17.41 23.50 9.40
C ALA A 28 16.06 24.21 9.54
N THR A 29 15.10 23.86 8.70
CA THR A 29 13.83 24.58 8.56
C THR A 29 12.65 23.78 9.08
N SER A 30 12.53 22.50 8.69
CA SER A 30 11.38 21.67 9.03
C SER A 30 11.70 20.19 8.88
N THR A 31 11.42 19.43 9.93
CA THR A 31 11.51 17.96 9.93
C THR A 31 10.53 17.32 8.94
N VAL A 32 9.33 17.89 8.82
CA VAL A 32 8.30 17.43 7.88
C VAL A 32 8.76 17.65 6.43
N ALA A 33 9.28 18.85 6.13
CA ALA A 33 9.83 19.15 4.81
C ALA A 33 11.04 18.27 4.47
N THR A 34 11.90 17.97 5.45
CA THR A 34 13.04 17.06 5.29
C THR A 34 12.59 15.66 4.88
N ALA A 35 11.64 15.06 5.59
CA ALA A 35 11.14 13.72 5.28
C ALA A 35 10.46 13.68 3.89
N PHE A 36 9.68 14.72 3.56
CA PHE A 36 9.05 14.84 2.25
C PHE A 36 10.09 14.96 1.12
N MET A 37 11.10 15.82 1.29
CA MET A 37 12.14 16.03 0.30
C MET A 37 13.05 14.82 0.17
N SER A 38 13.35 14.10 1.26
CA SER A 38 14.11 12.85 1.24
C SER A 38 13.38 11.78 0.42
N ARG A 39 12.05 11.64 0.56
CA ARG A 39 11.25 10.75 -0.28
C ARG A 39 11.30 11.16 -1.77
N ARG A 40 11.22 12.45 -2.06
CA ARG A 40 11.33 12.97 -3.44
C ARG A 40 12.70 12.69 -4.04
N ALA A 41 13.77 12.92 -3.29
CA ALA A 41 15.12 12.62 -3.72
C ALA A 41 15.31 11.11 -3.98
N LEU A 42 14.74 10.26 -3.10
CA LEU A 42 14.72 8.82 -3.30
C LEU A 42 14.00 8.45 -4.60
N GLU A 43 12.83 9.04 -4.89
CA GLU A 43 12.07 8.77 -6.11
C GLU A 43 12.90 9.06 -7.37
N GLN A 44 13.61 10.19 -7.39
CA GLN A 44 14.48 10.55 -8.50
C GLN A 44 15.68 9.59 -8.61
N ALA A 45 16.28 9.21 -7.48
CA ALA A 45 17.40 8.28 -7.44
C ALA A 45 16.99 6.87 -7.91
N VAL A 46 15.83 6.37 -7.50
CA VAL A 46 15.28 5.08 -7.96
C VAL A 46 14.99 5.13 -9.46
N HIS A 47 14.38 6.19 -9.96
CA HIS A 47 14.16 6.39 -11.40
C HIS A 47 15.48 6.39 -12.18
N TRP A 48 16.51 7.02 -11.61
CA TRP A 48 17.84 7.01 -12.22
C TRP A 48 18.41 5.58 -12.32
N VAL A 49 18.28 4.77 -11.27
CA VAL A 49 18.75 3.36 -11.28
C VAL A 49 18.03 2.56 -12.35
N TYR A 50 16.70 2.65 -12.43
CA TYR A 50 15.91 1.97 -13.46
C TYR A 50 16.26 2.41 -14.90
N SER A 51 16.72 3.63 -15.10
CA SER A 51 17.15 4.12 -16.41
C SER A 51 18.58 3.73 -16.79
N HIS A 52 19.38 3.21 -15.84
CA HIS A 52 20.79 2.88 -16.08
C HIS A 52 21.10 1.39 -15.93
N ASP A 53 20.25 0.61 -15.28
CA ASP A 53 20.45 -0.81 -15.06
C ASP A 53 19.49 -1.66 -15.89
N SER A 54 20.02 -2.37 -16.88
CA SER A 54 19.24 -3.23 -17.79
C SER A 54 18.67 -4.49 -17.14
N TYR A 55 19.08 -4.82 -15.91
CA TYR A 55 18.47 -5.89 -15.12
C TYR A 55 17.07 -5.53 -14.65
N LEU A 56 16.77 -4.22 -14.55
CA LEU A 56 15.52 -3.71 -14.03
C LEU A 56 14.55 -3.37 -15.16
N GLU A 57 13.45 -4.08 -15.25
CA GLU A 57 12.34 -3.73 -16.14
C GLU A 57 11.30 -2.92 -15.38
N ALA A 58 11.09 -1.66 -15.79
CA ALA A 58 10.12 -0.81 -15.15
C ALA A 58 8.70 -1.37 -15.32
N PRO A 59 7.92 -1.53 -14.23
CA PRO A 59 6.53 -1.97 -14.32
C PRO A 59 5.71 -0.94 -15.11
N TYR A 60 4.58 -1.37 -15.70
CA TYR A 60 3.70 -0.54 -16.54
C TYR A 60 3.33 0.82 -15.92
N ARG A 61 3.40 0.93 -14.59
CA ARG A 61 3.33 2.21 -13.85
C ARG A 61 4.46 2.26 -12.83
N ALA A 62 5.39 3.13 -13.10
CA ALA A 62 6.56 3.40 -12.30
C ALA A 62 6.24 4.41 -11.17
N THR A 63 5.45 4.02 -10.18
CA THR A 63 5.38 4.77 -8.91
C THR A 63 6.55 4.38 -8.02
N LEU A 64 7.01 5.27 -7.14
CA LEU A 64 8.10 4.94 -6.21
C LEU A 64 7.84 3.63 -5.45
N SER A 65 6.63 3.42 -4.96
CA SER A 65 6.27 2.18 -4.26
C SER A 65 6.34 0.95 -5.17
N SER A 66 5.80 1.01 -6.40
CA SER A 66 5.85 -0.13 -7.31
C SER A 66 7.27 -0.49 -7.75
N LEU A 67 8.13 0.51 -7.92
CA LEU A 67 9.54 0.32 -8.27
C LEU A 67 10.33 -0.30 -7.11
N VAL A 68 10.16 0.20 -5.89
CA VAL A 68 10.89 -0.30 -4.71
C VAL A 68 10.40 -1.70 -4.29
N TRP A 69 9.12 -2.05 -4.54
CA TRP A 69 8.57 -3.37 -4.23
C TRP A 69 8.72 -4.40 -5.35
N ASP A 70 9.27 -4.02 -6.49
CA ASP A 70 9.58 -4.93 -7.57
C ASP A 70 10.63 -5.97 -7.15
N GLU A 71 10.45 -7.25 -7.53
CA GLU A 71 11.34 -8.34 -7.10
C GLU A 71 12.77 -8.13 -7.63
N ALA A 72 12.93 -7.69 -8.89
CA ALA A 72 14.26 -7.44 -9.46
C ALA A 72 14.97 -6.28 -8.73
N PHE A 73 14.23 -5.26 -8.29
CA PHE A 73 14.81 -4.18 -7.49
C PHE A 73 15.21 -4.63 -6.08
N LYS A 74 14.44 -5.51 -5.46
CA LYS A 74 14.82 -6.11 -4.17
C LYS A 74 16.06 -6.97 -4.29
N ASP A 75 16.20 -7.72 -5.39
CA ASP A 75 17.33 -8.61 -5.61
C ASP A 75 18.67 -7.87 -5.76
N ILE A 76 18.65 -6.61 -6.24
CA ILE A 76 19.87 -5.81 -6.34
C ILE A 76 20.27 -5.12 -5.03
N LEU A 77 19.39 -5.09 -4.04
CA LEU A 77 19.62 -4.48 -2.75
C LEU A 77 19.85 -5.54 -1.67
N ASP A 78 20.66 -5.20 -0.68
CA ASP A 78 20.65 -5.93 0.57
C ASP A 78 19.29 -5.72 1.28
N PRO A 79 18.75 -6.76 1.96
CA PRO A 79 17.45 -6.70 2.63
C PRO A 79 17.31 -5.57 3.65
N GLU A 80 18.40 -5.18 4.29
CA GLU A 80 18.43 -4.07 5.24
C GLU A 80 18.24 -2.73 4.54
N LEU A 81 19.01 -2.47 3.47
CA LEU A 81 18.87 -1.25 2.66
C LEU A 81 17.45 -1.15 2.09
N HIS A 82 16.89 -2.25 1.57
CA HIS A 82 15.50 -2.26 1.10
C HIS A 82 14.52 -1.83 2.21
N SER A 83 14.67 -2.37 3.43
CA SER A 83 13.83 -2.01 4.58
C SER A 83 13.96 -0.54 4.97
N GLN A 84 15.16 0.02 4.88
CA GLN A 84 15.44 1.44 5.10
C GLN A 84 14.71 2.33 4.08
N LEU A 85 14.70 1.94 2.80
CA LEU A 85 13.96 2.68 1.77
C LEU A 85 12.45 2.64 1.99
N VAL A 86 11.91 1.49 2.39
CA VAL A 86 10.48 1.37 2.75
C VAL A 86 10.12 2.30 3.90
N LEU A 87 10.96 2.38 4.92
CA LEU A 87 10.75 3.28 6.06
C LEU A 87 10.80 4.76 5.65
N LEU A 88 11.78 5.14 4.83
CA LEU A 88 11.88 6.50 4.28
C LEU A 88 10.62 6.87 3.48
N ILE A 89 10.11 5.97 2.63
CA ILE A 89 8.88 6.18 1.87
C ILE A 89 7.69 6.43 2.80
N ARG A 90 7.56 5.67 3.89
CA ARG A 90 6.48 5.83 4.88
C ARG A 90 6.54 7.19 5.56
N TRP A 91 7.69 7.60 6.05
CA TRP A 91 7.85 8.93 6.66
C TRP A 91 7.55 10.05 5.66
N GLY A 92 8.05 9.94 4.43
CA GLY A 92 7.76 10.91 3.39
C GLY A 92 6.28 10.99 3.02
N ASN A 93 5.58 9.84 2.98
CA ASN A 93 4.13 9.81 2.77
C ASN A 93 3.39 10.44 3.96
N HIS A 94 3.77 10.11 5.20
CA HIS A 94 3.19 10.71 6.40
C HIS A 94 3.36 12.23 6.40
N ALA A 95 4.55 12.72 6.08
CA ALA A 95 4.84 14.14 5.90
C ALA A 95 3.99 14.79 4.80
N ALA A 96 3.82 14.12 3.67
CA ALA A 96 3.03 14.62 2.54
C ALA A 96 1.52 14.79 2.89
N HIS A 97 1.03 14.06 3.88
CA HIS A 97 -0.35 14.14 4.37
C HIS A 97 -0.51 15.00 5.64
N GLY A 98 0.47 15.85 5.93
CA GLY A 98 0.42 16.76 7.08
C GLY A 98 0.71 16.08 8.42
N GLY A 99 1.29 14.88 8.40
CA GLY A 99 1.71 14.18 9.61
C GLY A 99 2.92 14.80 10.27
N GLU A 100 2.99 14.69 11.58
CA GLU A 100 4.11 15.18 12.39
C GLU A 100 5.31 14.24 12.28
N ILE A 101 6.50 14.77 11.98
CA ILE A 101 7.77 14.05 11.88
C ILE A 101 8.71 14.54 12.98
N LYS A 102 9.18 13.62 13.82
CA LYS A 102 10.14 13.91 14.87
C LYS A 102 11.53 14.17 14.27
N GLU A 103 12.36 14.92 14.98
CA GLU A 103 13.73 15.22 14.54
C GLU A 103 14.54 13.95 14.24
N ARG A 104 14.47 12.94 15.11
CA ARG A 104 15.13 11.65 14.91
C ARG A 104 14.66 10.96 13.62
N GLU A 105 13.36 11.01 13.30
CA GLU A 105 12.80 10.41 12.09
C GLU A 105 13.29 11.14 10.82
N ALA A 106 13.41 12.47 10.87
CA ALA A 106 13.95 13.27 9.78
C ALA A 106 15.45 13.00 9.55
N VAL A 107 16.23 12.86 10.61
CA VAL A 107 17.65 12.51 10.54
C VAL A 107 17.82 11.09 9.97
N LEU A 108 17.03 10.13 10.43
CA LEU A 108 17.04 8.75 9.88
C LEU A 108 16.61 8.72 8.41
N ALA A 109 15.65 9.54 7.99
CA ALA A 109 15.27 9.64 6.58
C ALA A 109 16.44 10.12 5.70
N LEU A 110 17.21 11.10 6.16
CA LEU A 110 18.43 11.54 5.49
C LEU A 110 19.51 10.46 5.48
N HIS A 111 19.70 9.76 6.60
CA HIS A 111 20.65 8.67 6.69
C HIS A 111 20.32 7.53 5.72
N HIS A 112 19.04 7.11 5.63
CA HIS A 112 18.63 6.08 4.70
C HIS A 112 18.77 6.52 3.23
N LEU A 113 18.45 7.77 2.93
CA LEU A 113 18.71 8.35 1.61
C LEU A 113 20.21 8.33 1.28
N TYR A 114 21.06 8.66 2.26
CA TYR A 114 22.51 8.63 2.10
C TYR A 114 23.04 7.22 1.82
N GLN A 115 22.56 6.21 2.54
CA GLN A 115 22.95 4.81 2.30
C GLN A 115 22.60 4.37 0.87
N PHE A 116 21.44 4.75 0.37
CA PHE A 116 21.05 4.45 -1.01
C PHE A 116 21.89 5.25 -2.03
N ALA A 117 22.18 6.52 -1.77
CA ALA A 117 23.04 7.32 -2.61
C ALA A 117 24.48 6.76 -2.67
N ASN A 118 24.98 6.28 -1.54
CA ASN A 118 26.28 5.62 -1.44
C ASN A 118 26.29 4.27 -2.18
N PHE A 119 25.20 3.49 -2.10
CA PHE A 119 25.01 2.29 -2.91
C PHE A 119 25.06 2.60 -4.41
N ILE A 120 24.38 3.66 -4.86
CA ILE A 120 24.41 4.09 -6.26
C ILE A 120 25.83 4.45 -6.67
N ASP A 121 26.55 5.26 -5.88
CA ASP A 121 27.91 5.68 -6.17
C ASP A 121 28.87 4.48 -6.23
N TYR A 122 28.69 3.48 -5.37
CA TYR A 122 29.47 2.25 -5.39
C TYR A 122 29.19 1.39 -6.62
N CYS A 123 27.93 1.10 -6.91
CA CYS A 123 27.54 0.17 -7.97
C CYS A 123 27.72 0.77 -9.38
N TYR A 124 27.41 2.06 -9.54
CA TYR A 124 27.29 2.72 -10.83
C TYR A 124 28.30 3.84 -11.05
N GLY A 125 29.00 4.28 -10.01
CA GLY A 125 30.04 5.31 -10.11
C GLY A 125 31.37 4.76 -10.61
N ASN A 126 32.21 5.66 -11.17
CA ASN A 126 33.54 5.31 -11.67
C ASN A 126 34.63 5.44 -10.58
N ASP A 127 34.44 6.39 -9.66
CA ASP A 127 35.48 6.79 -8.68
C ASP A 127 34.88 6.73 -7.26
N PHE A 128 34.39 5.56 -6.85
CA PHE A 128 33.84 5.39 -5.50
C PHE A 128 34.89 5.60 -4.43
N VAL A 129 34.57 6.44 -3.45
CA VAL A 129 35.34 6.64 -2.22
C VAL A 129 34.46 6.27 -1.04
N GLU A 130 34.97 5.43 -0.16
CA GLU A 130 34.26 5.02 1.05
C GLU A 130 34.04 6.23 1.97
N ARG A 131 32.76 6.43 2.39
CA ARG A 131 32.33 7.57 3.22
C ARG A 131 31.29 7.09 4.20
N SER A 132 31.28 7.65 5.40
CA SER A 132 30.23 7.48 6.39
C SER A 132 29.34 8.71 6.49
N PHE A 133 28.10 8.53 6.88
CA PHE A 133 27.19 9.63 7.21
C PHE A 133 27.67 10.30 8.50
N ASP A 134 27.80 11.61 8.48
CA ASP A 134 28.24 12.39 9.63
C ASP A 134 27.12 13.33 10.11
N GLU A 135 26.54 13.02 11.27
CA GLU A 135 25.49 13.85 11.87
C GLU A 135 25.99 15.25 12.25
N ALA A 136 27.31 15.42 12.46
CA ALA A 136 27.89 16.74 12.77
C ALA A 136 27.83 17.71 11.58
N LEU A 137 27.68 17.20 10.36
CA LEU A 137 27.51 18.02 9.16
C LEU A 137 26.07 18.48 8.93
N LEU A 138 25.11 17.93 9.68
CA LEU A 138 23.70 18.29 9.53
C LEU A 138 23.45 19.73 9.97
N PRO A 139 22.63 20.51 9.24
CA PRO A 139 22.27 21.85 9.62
C PRO A 139 21.45 21.86 10.91
N LEU A 140 21.81 22.68 11.89
CA LEU A 140 21.10 22.82 13.15
C LEU A 140 19.68 23.37 12.93
N ALA A 141 18.68 22.69 13.48
CA ALA A 141 17.29 23.13 13.40
C ALA A 141 17.09 24.50 14.08
N LYS A 142 16.55 25.47 13.32
CA LYS A 142 16.03 26.73 13.87
C LYS A 142 14.56 26.57 14.11
N ALA A 143 14.07 26.92 15.31
CA ALA A 143 12.65 26.87 15.65
C ALA A 143 11.82 27.74 14.68
N ILE A 144 11.07 27.11 13.77
CA ILE A 144 10.25 27.77 12.74
C ILE A 144 8.76 27.43 12.94
N LYS A 145 7.91 28.41 12.66
CA LYS A 145 6.46 28.33 12.83
C LYS A 145 5.81 27.40 11.81
N VAL A 146 4.95 26.49 12.28
CA VAL A 146 4.23 25.45 11.54
C VAL A 146 3.53 25.92 10.25
N ARG A 147 3.03 27.17 10.20
CA ARG A 147 2.30 27.71 9.03
C ARG A 147 3.13 27.91 7.77
N GLU A 148 4.43 28.20 7.89
CA GLU A 148 5.30 28.40 6.73
C GLU A 148 5.67 27.08 6.05
N THR A 149 5.62 25.98 6.81
CA THR A 149 5.92 24.62 6.35
C THR A 149 4.84 24.05 5.43
N GLU A 150 3.56 24.29 5.74
CA GLU A 150 2.43 23.82 4.92
C GLU A 150 2.43 24.46 3.53
N GLN A 151 2.71 25.77 3.46
CA GLN A 151 2.80 26.49 2.18
C GLN A 151 3.99 26.04 1.32
N ALA A 152 5.12 25.73 1.94
CA ALA A 152 6.30 25.21 1.26
C ALA A 152 6.05 23.81 0.69
N ILE A 153 5.34 22.93 1.41
CA ILE A 153 4.98 21.58 0.94
C ILE A 153 4.00 21.66 -0.24
N VAL A 154 3.02 22.57 -0.21
CA VAL A 154 2.08 22.77 -1.33
C VAL A 154 2.81 23.24 -2.58
N ALA A 155 3.69 24.22 -2.47
CA ALA A 155 4.50 24.72 -3.58
C ALA A 155 5.43 23.65 -4.17
N LEU A 156 6.00 22.79 -3.33
CA LEU A 156 6.84 21.66 -3.74
C LEU A 156 6.05 20.56 -4.45
N LYS A 157 4.79 20.30 -4.05
CA LYS A 157 3.89 19.36 -4.73
C LYS A 157 3.54 19.80 -6.16
N GLU A 158 3.38 21.10 -6.39
CA GLU A 158 3.07 21.66 -7.71
C GLU A 158 4.25 21.61 -8.70
N SER A 159 5.48 21.46 -8.21
CA SER A 159 6.72 21.45 -9.02
C SER A 159 7.19 20.06 -9.43
N LEU A 160 6.35 19.03 -9.39
CA LEU A 160 6.75 17.65 -9.71
C LEU A 160 7.05 17.47 -11.20
N PRO A 161 8.21 16.93 -11.59
CA PRO A 161 8.52 16.61 -12.98
C PRO A 161 7.68 15.44 -13.49
N VAL A 162 7.41 15.43 -14.79
CA VAL A 162 6.78 14.31 -15.50
C VAL A 162 7.66 13.05 -15.41
N THR A 163 7.04 11.89 -15.26
CA THR A 163 7.73 10.59 -15.19
C THR A 163 8.62 10.41 -16.42
N PRO A 164 9.92 10.10 -16.27
CA PRO A 164 10.83 9.92 -17.40
C PRO A 164 10.46 8.67 -18.23
N ASP A 165 10.75 8.71 -19.53
CA ASP A 165 10.67 7.51 -20.39
C ASP A 165 11.93 6.67 -20.21
N PHE A 166 11.80 5.57 -19.47
CA PHE A 166 12.92 4.66 -19.16
C PHE A 166 13.48 3.95 -20.40
N HIS A 167 12.67 3.76 -21.45
CA HIS A 167 13.08 3.03 -22.64
C HIS A 167 14.06 3.82 -23.52
N GLU A 168 13.91 5.14 -23.62
CA GLU A 168 14.84 5.97 -24.41
C GLU A 168 16.21 6.09 -23.76
N GLN A 169 16.31 6.11 -22.42
CA GLN A 169 17.57 6.24 -21.70
C GLN A 169 18.39 4.96 -21.67
N MET A 170 17.72 3.77 -21.63
CA MET A 170 18.39 2.46 -21.62
C MET A 170 19.04 2.07 -22.94
N ALA A 171 18.52 2.53 -24.08
CA ALA A 171 19.07 2.19 -25.41
C ALA A 171 20.52 2.67 -25.64
N SER A 172 21.07 3.50 -24.78
CA SER A 172 22.42 4.09 -24.91
C SER A 172 23.52 3.35 -24.14
N GLN A 173 23.23 2.31 -23.36
CA GLN A 173 24.20 1.66 -22.46
C GLN A 173 24.84 0.40 -23.09
N SER A 174 26.18 0.28 -23.00
CA SER A 174 26.88 -0.88 -23.55
C SER A 174 26.76 -2.13 -22.68
N PRO A 175 26.76 -3.35 -23.27
CA PRO A 175 26.69 -4.62 -22.52
C PRO A 175 27.85 -4.81 -21.54
N GLU A 176 28.99 -4.20 -21.79
CA GLU A 176 30.18 -4.28 -20.94
C GLU A 176 29.97 -3.50 -19.64
N VAL A 177 29.36 -2.33 -19.72
CA VAL A 177 29.01 -1.51 -18.54
C VAL A 177 28.00 -2.25 -17.66
N GLN A 178 27.01 -2.91 -18.25
CA GLN A 178 26.00 -3.68 -17.51
C GLN A 178 26.63 -4.86 -16.75
N LYS A 179 27.63 -5.51 -17.32
CA LYS A 179 28.36 -6.59 -16.64
C LYS A 179 29.14 -6.07 -15.42
N VAL A 180 29.77 -4.91 -15.53
CA VAL A 180 30.46 -4.27 -14.40
C VAL A 180 29.47 -3.91 -13.28
N TYR A 181 28.26 -3.44 -13.62
CA TYR A 181 27.23 -3.16 -12.62
C TYR A 181 26.80 -4.44 -11.88
N GLN A 182 26.61 -5.53 -12.59
CA GLN A 182 26.27 -6.83 -11.98
C GLN A 182 27.35 -7.29 -11.00
N GLU A 183 28.63 -7.29 -11.40
CA GLU A 183 29.76 -7.71 -10.56
C GLU A 183 29.87 -6.84 -9.29
N LYS A 184 29.65 -5.52 -9.41
CA LYS A 184 29.67 -4.60 -8.27
C LYS A 184 28.49 -4.82 -7.32
N ARG A 185 27.28 -5.11 -7.82
CA ARG A 185 26.12 -5.41 -6.97
C ARG A 185 26.31 -6.68 -6.14
N GLU A 186 26.83 -7.73 -6.75
CA GLU A 186 27.16 -8.99 -6.05
C GLU A 186 28.17 -8.77 -4.93
N THR A 187 29.08 -7.81 -5.11
CA THR A 187 30.08 -7.45 -4.09
C THR A 187 29.52 -6.47 -3.04
N ALA A 188 28.56 -5.62 -3.41
CA ALA A 188 27.96 -4.63 -2.50
C ALA A 188 27.23 -5.29 -1.33
N ALA A 189 26.54 -6.41 -1.56
CA ALA A 189 25.86 -7.20 -0.53
C ALA A 189 26.81 -7.75 0.55
N GLN A 190 28.14 -7.75 0.31
CA GLN A 190 29.15 -8.23 1.25
C GLN A 190 29.81 -7.09 2.07
N ARG A 191 29.51 -5.82 1.75
CA ARG A 191 30.12 -4.63 2.37
C ARG A 191 29.19 -3.96 3.36
N GLN A 192 28.87 -4.59 4.47
CA GLN A 192 28.00 -3.96 5.48
C GLN A 192 28.79 -3.10 6.48
N GLU A 193 28.52 -1.77 6.49
CA GLU A 193 28.56 -0.96 7.71
C GLU A 193 27.15 -0.90 8.30
N VAL A 194 26.90 -1.69 9.33
CA VAL A 194 25.59 -1.77 9.99
C VAL A 194 25.46 -0.59 10.96
N THR A 195 24.89 0.51 10.54
CA THR A 195 24.53 1.63 11.41
C THR A 195 23.05 1.64 11.82
N PHE A 196 22.17 1.03 11.01
CA PHE A 196 20.77 0.83 11.33
C PHE A 196 20.33 -0.53 10.77
N SER A 197 19.99 -1.46 11.65
CA SER A 197 19.37 -2.74 11.27
C SER A 197 18.00 -2.87 11.90
N VAL A 198 17.02 -3.29 11.10
CA VAL A 198 15.69 -3.67 11.61
C VAL A 198 15.76 -4.81 12.61
N ASP A 199 16.83 -5.63 12.56
CA ASP A 199 17.06 -6.74 13.49
C ASP A 199 17.35 -6.26 14.92
N HIS A 200 17.86 -5.05 15.09
CA HIS A 200 18.12 -4.45 16.39
C HIS A 200 16.93 -3.70 17.00
N LEU A 201 15.86 -3.48 16.22
CA LEU A 201 14.67 -2.80 16.72
C LEU A 201 13.94 -3.67 17.76
N SER A 202 13.63 -3.07 18.89
CA SER A 202 12.68 -3.63 19.84
C SER A 202 11.26 -3.64 19.26
N GLU A 203 10.35 -4.40 19.88
CA GLU A 203 8.95 -4.39 19.48
C GLU A 203 8.32 -3.00 19.64
N ALA A 204 8.67 -2.27 20.70
CA ALA A 204 8.21 -0.90 20.92
C ALA A 204 8.71 0.07 19.83
N GLU A 205 9.96 -0.04 19.40
CA GLU A 205 10.50 0.75 18.29
C GLU A 205 9.85 0.36 16.96
N THR A 206 9.63 -0.94 16.71
CA THR A 206 8.89 -1.41 15.53
C THR A 206 7.48 -0.83 15.48
N ARG A 207 6.77 -0.83 16.60
CA ARG A 207 5.45 -0.21 16.69
C ARG A 207 5.52 1.28 16.35
N GLN A 208 6.43 2.01 16.96
CA GLN A 208 6.54 3.46 16.80
C GLN A 208 6.99 3.88 15.39
N LEU A 209 7.97 3.17 14.80
CA LEU A 209 8.57 3.55 13.53
C LEU A 209 7.77 3.07 12.31
N PHE A 210 7.00 1.99 12.43
CA PHE A 210 6.27 1.38 11.32
C PHE A 210 4.76 1.35 11.56
N ILE A 211 4.30 0.65 12.60
CA ILE A 211 2.90 0.28 12.76
C ILE A 211 2.04 1.48 13.10
N ASP A 212 2.51 2.35 14.00
CA ASP A 212 1.80 3.59 14.37
C ASP A 212 1.60 4.52 13.17
N ILE A 213 2.60 4.58 12.28
CA ILE A 213 2.53 5.39 11.06
C ILE A 213 1.50 4.81 10.10
N ASP A 214 1.53 3.50 9.86
CA ASP A 214 0.59 2.83 8.97
C ASP A 214 -0.86 2.94 9.47
N LEU A 215 -1.08 2.83 10.79
CA LEU A 215 -2.39 3.05 11.40
C LEU A 215 -2.87 4.49 11.20
N ARG A 216 -2.01 5.50 11.38
CA ARG A 216 -2.36 6.92 11.13
C ARG A 216 -2.67 7.16 9.65
N LEU A 217 -1.89 6.58 8.74
CA LEU A 217 -2.14 6.67 7.29
C LEU A 217 -3.48 6.04 6.89
N ALA A 218 -3.91 4.99 7.60
CA ALA A 218 -5.24 4.39 7.44
C ALA A 218 -6.37 5.19 8.12
N GLY A 219 -6.06 6.34 8.75
CA GLY A 219 -7.03 7.25 9.37
C GLY A 219 -7.36 6.94 10.83
N TRP A 220 -6.56 6.10 11.51
CA TRP A 220 -6.75 5.78 12.92
C TRP A 220 -6.17 6.86 13.83
N ALA A 221 -6.95 7.30 14.80
CA ALA A 221 -6.59 8.33 15.77
C ALA A 221 -6.36 7.70 17.17
N PHE A 222 -5.12 7.75 17.63
CA PHE A 222 -4.71 7.22 18.93
C PHE A 222 -5.43 7.92 20.09
N GLY A 223 -5.92 7.13 21.05
CA GLY A 223 -6.71 7.63 22.19
C GLY A 223 -8.16 7.99 21.84
N LYS A 224 -8.58 7.85 20.57
CA LYS A 224 -9.98 8.02 20.15
C LYS A 224 -10.58 6.71 19.66
N ASN A 225 -10.24 6.30 18.45
CA ASN A 225 -10.73 5.07 17.83
C ASN A 225 -9.64 3.98 17.66
N CYS A 226 -8.44 4.25 18.15
CA CYS A 226 -7.33 3.30 18.28
C CYS A 226 -6.79 3.38 19.72
N LEU A 227 -6.95 2.30 20.49
CA LEU A 227 -6.36 2.15 21.82
C LEU A 227 -5.16 1.24 21.78
N VAL A 228 -4.12 1.59 22.53
CA VAL A 228 -2.85 0.86 22.62
C VAL A 228 -2.80 0.09 23.92
N GLU A 229 -2.18 -1.10 23.90
CA GLU A 229 -1.98 -1.94 25.10
C GLU A 229 -3.29 -2.21 25.85
N PHE A 230 -4.29 -2.64 25.11
CA PHE A 230 -5.62 -2.89 25.66
C PHE A 230 -5.62 -4.18 26.52
N PRO A 231 -5.99 -4.10 27.81
CA PRO A 231 -5.98 -5.26 28.69
C PRO A 231 -7.10 -6.24 28.32
N VAL A 232 -6.74 -7.51 28.09
CA VAL A 232 -7.66 -8.61 27.83
C VAL A 232 -7.59 -9.60 28.99
N GLN A 233 -8.75 -9.94 29.58
CA GLN A 233 -8.86 -10.91 30.68
C GLN A 233 -9.62 -12.15 30.22
N GLY A 234 -9.29 -13.31 30.75
CA GLY A 234 -9.92 -14.58 30.37
C GLY A 234 -9.18 -15.34 29.26
N LEU A 235 -7.90 -15.03 29.06
CA LEU A 235 -7.03 -15.78 28.17
C LEU A 235 -6.69 -17.17 28.76
N GLU A 236 -6.45 -18.15 27.89
CA GLU A 236 -5.97 -19.48 28.27
C GLU A 236 -4.45 -19.47 28.58
N THR A 237 -4.03 -18.53 29.41
CA THR A 237 -2.64 -18.38 29.88
C THR A 237 -2.61 -18.57 31.40
N ILE A 238 -1.42 -18.85 31.96
CA ILE A 238 -1.23 -19.06 33.40
C ILE A 238 -1.74 -17.86 34.23
N SER A 239 -1.59 -16.63 33.73
CA SER A 239 -2.06 -15.42 34.38
C SER A 239 -3.53 -15.07 34.05
N GLY A 240 -4.13 -15.67 33.02
CA GLY A 240 -5.44 -15.33 32.49
C GLY A 240 -5.54 -13.90 31.94
N LYS A 241 -4.42 -13.17 31.86
CA LYS A 241 -4.36 -11.75 31.45
C LYS A 241 -3.34 -11.57 30.32
N GLY A 242 -3.62 -10.63 29.43
CA GLY A 242 -2.71 -10.20 28.36
C GLY A 242 -3.06 -8.80 27.91
N TYR A 243 -2.23 -8.26 27.02
CA TYR A 243 -2.44 -6.95 26.43
C TYR A 243 -2.43 -7.12 24.91
N CYS A 244 -3.53 -6.69 24.28
CA CYS A 244 -3.58 -6.56 22.83
C CYS A 244 -2.88 -5.25 22.44
N ASP A 245 -1.95 -5.32 21.49
CA ASP A 245 -1.15 -4.13 21.13
C ASP A 245 -2.00 -2.98 20.67
N TYR A 246 -3.00 -3.24 19.79
CA TYR A 246 -3.96 -2.22 19.39
C TYR A 246 -5.37 -2.79 19.26
N VAL A 247 -6.34 -1.98 19.67
CA VAL A 247 -7.77 -2.23 19.47
C VAL A 247 -8.38 -1.08 18.70
N LEU A 248 -9.05 -1.41 17.58
CA LEU A 248 -9.60 -0.48 16.62
C LEU A 248 -11.12 -0.44 16.76
N TYR A 249 -11.68 0.76 17.00
CA TYR A 249 -13.09 0.97 17.31
C TYR A 249 -13.86 1.59 16.15
N GLY A 250 -15.09 1.13 15.96
CA GLY A 250 -16.06 1.75 15.08
C GLY A 250 -16.68 3.03 15.67
N GLN A 251 -17.38 3.78 14.83
CA GLN A 251 -18.13 4.97 15.26
C GLN A 251 -19.22 4.66 16.30
N ASN A 252 -19.69 3.42 16.31
CA ASN A 252 -20.68 2.92 17.27
C ASN A 252 -20.07 2.39 18.59
N GLY A 253 -18.77 2.59 18.80
CA GLY A 253 -18.04 2.13 19.98
C GLY A 253 -17.77 0.62 20.03
N LYS A 254 -18.11 -0.14 18.99
CA LYS A 254 -17.78 -1.57 18.89
C LYS A 254 -16.34 -1.77 18.46
N ILE A 255 -15.72 -2.82 18.97
CA ILE A 255 -14.38 -3.25 18.51
C ILE A 255 -14.50 -3.82 17.09
N LEU A 256 -13.89 -3.17 16.12
CA LEU A 256 -13.86 -3.64 14.72
C LEU A 256 -12.72 -4.62 14.48
N ALA A 257 -11.55 -4.31 15.03
CA ALA A 257 -10.38 -5.16 14.87
C ALA A 257 -9.45 -5.13 16.08
N VAL A 258 -8.64 -6.16 16.19
CA VAL A 258 -7.51 -6.31 17.09
C VAL A 258 -6.23 -6.50 16.29
N VAL A 259 -5.13 -5.92 16.77
CA VAL A 259 -3.83 -5.98 16.10
C VAL A 259 -2.79 -6.50 17.07
N GLU A 260 -2.03 -7.50 16.64
CA GLU A 260 -0.85 -8.01 17.33
C GLU A 260 0.41 -7.61 16.56
N ALA A 261 1.35 -7.00 17.26
CA ALA A 261 2.61 -6.55 16.72
C ALA A 261 3.75 -7.51 17.11
N LYS A 262 4.73 -7.64 16.25
CA LYS A 262 5.99 -8.34 16.53
C LYS A 262 7.15 -7.48 16.05
N LYS A 263 8.35 -7.75 16.55
CA LYS A 263 9.59 -7.10 16.10
C LYS A 263 9.74 -7.22 14.59
N ALA A 264 10.30 -6.21 13.94
CA ALA A 264 10.52 -6.18 12.49
C ALA A 264 11.33 -7.39 11.98
N SER A 265 12.27 -7.89 12.77
CA SER A 265 13.08 -9.07 12.46
C SER A 265 12.36 -10.42 12.62
N ILE A 266 11.20 -10.45 13.28
CA ILE A 266 10.46 -11.69 13.55
C ILE A 266 9.36 -11.88 12.49
N ASN A 267 9.18 -13.15 12.04
CA ASN A 267 8.04 -13.48 11.20
C ASN A 267 6.72 -13.14 11.93
N PRO A 268 5.86 -12.27 11.38
CA PRO A 268 4.63 -11.86 12.03
C PRO A 268 3.66 -13.02 12.32
N GLU A 269 3.80 -14.16 11.64
CA GLU A 269 2.97 -15.37 11.87
C GLU A 269 3.03 -15.89 13.30
N VAL A 270 4.09 -15.59 14.04
CA VAL A 270 4.19 -15.91 15.48
C VAL A 270 3.08 -15.24 16.29
N GLY A 271 2.59 -14.05 15.85
CA GLY A 271 1.49 -13.34 16.50
C GLY A 271 0.09 -13.88 16.16
N GLU A 272 -0.03 -14.77 15.18
CA GLU A 272 -1.33 -15.28 14.71
C GLU A 272 -2.14 -15.96 15.82
N VAL A 273 -1.51 -16.81 16.60
CA VAL A 273 -2.19 -17.54 17.70
C VAL A 273 -2.68 -16.56 18.75
N GLN A 274 -1.84 -15.61 19.12
CA GLN A 274 -2.12 -14.63 20.16
C GLN A 274 -3.28 -13.71 19.78
N VAL A 275 -3.29 -13.17 18.55
CA VAL A 275 -4.39 -12.31 18.08
C VAL A 275 -5.73 -13.06 18.00
N LYS A 276 -5.72 -14.35 17.65
CA LYS A 276 -6.92 -15.20 17.66
C LYS A 276 -7.47 -15.38 19.06
N GLN A 277 -6.61 -15.62 20.05
CA GLN A 277 -7.01 -15.72 21.45
C GLN A 277 -7.67 -14.44 21.97
N TYR A 278 -7.15 -13.27 21.60
CA TYR A 278 -7.81 -11.99 21.93
C TYR A 278 -9.18 -11.88 21.28
N ALA A 279 -9.31 -12.26 20.01
CA ALA A 279 -10.59 -12.24 19.32
C ALA A 279 -11.58 -13.24 19.94
N ASP A 280 -11.15 -14.42 20.38
CA ASP A 280 -11.98 -15.42 21.05
C ASP A 280 -12.55 -14.88 22.37
N VAL A 281 -11.74 -14.18 23.16
CA VAL A 281 -12.19 -13.54 24.40
C VAL A 281 -13.19 -12.44 24.13
N ILE A 282 -12.92 -11.56 23.15
CA ILE A 282 -13.82 -10.48 22.78
C ILE A 282 -15.16 -11.07 22.27
N GLU A 283 -15.14 -12.13 21.49
CA GLU A 283 -16.34 -12.82 21.02
C GLU A 283 -17.16 -13.41 22.17
N LYS A 284 -16.51 -14.03 23.16
CA LYS A 284 -17.18 -14.55 24.36
C LYS A 284 -17.84 -13.44 25.18
N VAL A 285 -17.21 -12.27 25.28
CA VAL A 285 -17.70 -11.15 26.10
C VAL A 285 -18.76 -10.32 25.38
N PHE A 286 -18.56 -10.02 24.10
CA PHE A 286 -19.39 -9.07 23.35
C PHE A 286 -20.35 -9.74 22.36
N GLY A 287 -20.24 -11.06 22.13
CA GLY A 287 -21.11 -11.82 21.23
C GLY A 287 -20.82 -11.62 19.74
N TYR A 288 -19.68 -11.04 19.39
CA TYR A 288 -19.21 -10.92 18.01
C TYR A 288 -17.69 -10.96 17.93
N ARG A 289 -17.16 -11.54 16.86
CA ARG A 289 -15.73 -11.70 16.63
C ARG A 289 -15.15 -10.48 15.89
N PRO A 290 -14.13 -9.79 16.42
CA PRO A 290 -13.45 -8.75 15.69
C PRO A 290 -12.61 -9.31 14.54
N ILE A 291 -12.22 -8.45 13.59
CA ILE A 291 -11.22 -8.76 12.58
C ILE A 291 -9.85 -8.79 13.27
N CYS A 292 -8.98 -9.72 12.85
CA CYS A 292 -7.66 -9.84 13.43
C CYS A 292 -6.59 -9.36 12.44
N PHE A 293 -5.66 -8.54 12.92
CA PHE A 293 -4.43 -8.23 12.20
C PHE A 293 -3.22 -8.71 13.02
N PHE A 294 -2.21 -9.21 12.34
CA PHE A 294 -0.90 -9.43 12.93
C PHE A 294 0.18 -8.96 11.97
N THR A 295 1.21 -8.33 12.52
CA THR A 295 2.19 -7.59 11.73
C THR A 295 3.54 -7.49 12.43
N ASN A 296 4.61 -7.34 11.64
CA ASN A 296 5.92 -6.91 12.12
C ASN A 296 6.31 -5.52 11.56
N GLY A 297 5.32 -4.75 11.09
CA GLY A 297 5.53 -3.45 10.47
C GLY A 297 5.98 -3.51 9.00
N LEU A 298 6.58 -4.60 8.54
CA LEU A 298 7.00 -4.80 7.14
C LEU A 298 5.99 -5.64 6.37
N LYS A 299 5.38 -6.63 7.03
CA LYS A 299 4.34 -7.48 6.47
C LYS A 299 3.11 -7.42 7.36
N HIS A 300 1.96 -7.27 6.74
CA HIS A 300 0.67 -7.22 7.40
C HIS A 300 -0.18 -8.41 6.97
N TYR A 301 -0.83 -9.03 7.91
CA TYR A 301 -1.78 -10.11 7.67
C TYR A 301 -3.12 -9.78 8.30
N ILE A 302 -4.19 -10.20 7.64
CA ILE A 302 -5.55 -10.11 8.16
C ILE A 302 -6.15 -11.51 8.28
N ILE A 303 -6.98 -11.70 9.30
CA ILE A 303 -7.85 -12.86 9.45
C ILE A 303 -9.27 -12.34 9.57
N ASP A 304 -10.08 -12.66 8.59
CA ASP A 304 -11.51 -12.34 8.54
C ASP A 304 -12.32 -13.59 8.13
N ASP A 305 -13.57 -13.41 7.75
CA ASP A 305 -14.46 -14.50 7.33
C ASP A 305 -13.97 -15.23 6.07
N SER A 306 -13.12 -14.58 5.27
CA SER A 306 -12.48 -15.18 4.08
C SER A 306 -11.19 -15.93 4.42
N GLY A 307 -10.83 -16.02 5.70
CA GLY A 307 -9.62 -16.68 6.16
C GLY A 307 -8.42 -15.74 6.30
N ARG A 308 -7.25 -16.34 6.43
CA ARG A 308 -5.96 -15.65 6.56
C ARG A 308 -5.41 -15.23 5.19
N ARG A 309 -4.91 -13.98 5.09
CA ARG A 309 -4.16 -13.50 3.93
C ARG A 309 -3.21 -12.35 4.26
N GLN A 310 -2.19 -12.18 3.46
CA GLN A 310 -1.35 -10.99 3.50
C GLN A 310 -2.09 -9.80 2.86
N VAL A 311 -1.90 -8.61 3.43
CA VAL A 311 -2.45 -7.34 2.93
C VAL A 311 -1.36 -6.29 2.89
N ALA A 312 -1.56 -5.24 2.09
CA ALA A 312 -0.56 -4.18 1.93
C ALA A 312 -0.47 -3.23 3.13
N GLY A 313 -1.54 -3.14 3.95
CA GLY A 313 -1.60 -2.27 5.13
C GLY A 313 -2.89 -2.45 5.91
N PHE A 314 -3.15 -1.53 6.85
CA PHE A 314 -4.38 -1.53 7.63
C PHE A 314 -5.55 -0.93 6.85
N TYR A 315 -6.75 -1.42 7.13
CA TYR A 315 -7.98 -0.88 6.58
C TYR A 315 -8.47 0.30 7.40
N SER A 316 -9.17 1.22 6.74
CA SER A 316 -9.80 2.37 7.40
C SER A 316 -10.97 1.95 8.31
N GLN A 317 -11.41 2.87 9.17
CA GLN A 317 -12.56 2.64 10.04
C GLN A 317 -13.83 2.27 9.26
N ASP A 318 -14.10 2.96 8.15
CA ASP A 318 -15.29 2.73 7.32
C ASP A 318 -15.23 1.37 6.61
N GLU A 319 -14.05 0.95 6.17
CA GLU A 319 -13.86 -0.37 5.54
C GLU A 319 -14.07 -1.51 6.54
N LEU A 320 -13.48 -1.41 7.73
CA LEU A 320 -13.68 -2.42 8.78
C LEU A 320 -15.14 -2.43 9.27
N GLN A 321 -15.78 -1.27 9.41
CA GLN A 321 -17.20 -1.19 9.75
C GLN A 321 -18.06 -1.87 8.69
N LEU A 322 -17.79 -1.62 7.40
CA LEU A 322 -18.49 -2.27 6.30
C LEU A 322 -18.31 -3.80 6.30
N MET A 323 -17.11 -4.29 6.62
CA MET A 323 -16.84 -5.73 6.74
C MET A 323 -17.64 -6.35 7.89
N MET A 324 -17.71 -5.69 9.04
CA MET A 324 -18.49 -6.16 10.19
C MET A 324 -20.00 -6.13 9.91
N ASP A 325 -20.50 -5.08 9.27
CA ASP A 325 -21.92 -4.94 8.91
C ASP A 325 -22.35 -6.03 7.91
N ARG A 326 -21.49 -6.39 6.96
CA ARG A 326 -21.75 -7.47 6.00
C ARG A 326 -22.01 -8.80 6.68
N ARG A 327 -21.29 -9.15 7.74
CA ARG A 327 -21.48 -10.40 8.49
C ARG A 327 -22.93 -10.60 8.96
N HIS A 328 -23.58 -9.52 9.37
CA HIS A 328 -24.95 -9.57 9.89
C HIS A 328 -26.02 -9.50 8.80
N LEU A 329 -25.68 -8.95 7.63
CA LEU A 329 -26.62 -8.69 6.55
C LEU A 329 -26.57 -9.76 5.43
N GLN A 330 -25.51 -10.54 5.37
CA GLN A 330 -25.35 -11.57 4.35
C GLN A 330 -26.40 -12.67 4.49
N LYS A 331 -27.05 -12.99 3.35
CA LYS A 331 -27.97 -14.13 3.25
C LYS A 331 -27.26 -15.31 2.60
N PRO A 332 -27.55 -16.56 3.02
CA PRO A 332 -26.94 -17.75 2.42
C PRO A 332 -27.15 -17.81 0.90
N LEU A 333 -26.09 -18.18 0.18
CA LEU A 333 -26.12 -18.44 -1.27
C LEU A 333 -26.47 -19.90 -1.56
N GLN A 334 -27.60 -20.36 -1.01
CA GLN A 334 -28.13 -21.73 -1.22
C GLN A 334 -29.25 -21.70 -2.26
N ASP A 335 -29.39 -22.78 -3.01
CA ASP A 335 -30.42 -22.97 -4.04
C ASP A 335 -30.48 -21.82 -5.07
N ILE A 336 -29.32 -21.33 -5.47
CA ILE A 336 -29.20 -20.15 -6.30
C ILE A 336 -29.79 -20.36 -7.70
N SER A 337 -29.69 -21.56 -8.25
CA SER A 337 -30.19 -21.86 -9.59
C SER A 337 -31.66 -21.49 -9.77
N SER A 338 -32.48 -21.68 -8.75
CA SER A 338 -33.93 -21.33 -8.74
C SER A 338 -34.17 -19.83 -8.55
N LYS A 339 -33.20 -19.08 -8.05
CA LYS A 339 -33.29 -17.64 -7.75
C LYS A 339 -32.75 -16.74 -8.88
N ILE A 340 -32.19 -17.34 -9.93
CA ILE A 340 -31.70 -16.62 -11.11
C ILE A 340 -32.89 -16.20 -11.95
N LYS A 341 -32.91 -14.93 -12.35
CA LYS A 341 -33.94 -14.38 -13.22
C LYS A 341 -33.76 -14.87 -14.65
N ASP A 342 -34.78 -15.54 -15.20
CA ASP A 342 -34.74 -16.12 -16.56
C ASP A 342 -34.63 -15.08 -17.67
N ASP A 343 -35.16 -13.89 -17.46
CA ASP A 343 -35.05 -12.74 -18.39
C ASP A 343 -33.61 -12.25 -18.52
N ILE A 344 -32.75 -12.49 -17.52
CA ILE A 344 -31.34 -12.15 -17.56
C ILE A 344 -30.52 -13.35 -18.06
N SER A 345 -30.64 -14.53 -17.46
CA SER A 345 -29.86 -15.74 -17.78
C SER A 345 -30.77 -16.98 -17.77
N SER A 346 -31.22 -17.39 -18.96
CA SER A 346 -32.12 -18.53 -19.12
C SER A 346 -31.44 -19.86 -19.42
N ARG A 347 -30.17 -19.82 -19.92
CA ARG A 347 -29.49 -21.04 -20.38
C ARG A 347 -28.93 -21.82 -19.20
N TYR A 348 -29.05 -23.15 -19.24
CA TYR A 348 -28.67 -24.03 -18.14
C TYR A 348 -27.22 -23.87 -17.70
N TYR A 349 -26.28 -23.76 -18.65
CA TYR A 349 -24.87 -23.60 -18.36
C TYR A 349 -24.52 -22.24 -17.72
N GLN A 350 -25.29 -21.18 -18.00
CA GLN A 350 -25.16 -19.89 -17.32
C GLN A 350 -25.57 -20.00 -15.85
N LYS A 351 -26.71 -20.65 -15.60
CA LYS A 351 -27.18 -20.90 -14.24
C LYS A 351 -26.23 -21.79 -13.46
N GLU A 352 -25.71 -22.84 -14.07
CA GLU A 352 -24.69 -23.70 -13.46
C GLU A 352 -23.44 -22.91 -13.12
N ALA A 353 -22.91 -22.08 -14.04
CA ALA A 353 -21.72 -21.26 -13.81
C ALA A 353 -21.93 -20.29 -12.62
N ILE A 354 -23.09 -19.63 -12.54
CA ILE A 354 -23.43 -18.72 -11.43
C ILE A 354 -23.52 -19.47 -10.11
N ALA A 355 -24.18 -20.66 -10.09
CA ALA A 355 -24.27 -21.49 -8.90
C ALA A 355 -22.89 -21.91 -8.38
N ARG A 356 -21.98 -22.34 -9.27
CA ARG A 356 -20.61 -22.71 -8.91
C ARG A 356 -19.80 -21.55 -8.33
N VAL A 357 -19.96 -20.32 -8.85
CA VAL A 357 -19.34 -19.14 -8.27
C VAL A 357 -19.90 -18.87 -6.88
N CYS A 358 -21.23 -18.96 -6.70
CA CYS A 358 -21.86 -18.77 -5.41
C CYS A 358 -21.44 -19.83 -4.37
N GLU A 359 -21.31 -21.09 -4.78
CA GLU A 359 -20.75 -22.16 -3.94
C GLU A 359 -19.31 -21.85 -3.51
N ALA A 360 -18.47 -21.41 -4.46
CA ALA A 360 -17.08 -21.04 -4.15
C ALA A 360 -17.01 -19.89 -3.13
N PHE A 361 -17.84 -18.86 -3.29
CA PHE A 361 -17.90 -17.74 -2.33
C PHE A 361 -18.45 -18.19 -0.97
N SER A 362 -19.48 -19.04 -0.94
CA SER A 362 -19.99 -19.63 0.31
C SER A 362 -18.93 -20.48 1.04
N ALA A 363 -17.99 -21.06 0.30
CA ALA A 363 -16.83 -21.77 0.84
C ALA A 363 -15.64 -20.83 1.16
N ASN A 364 -15.89 -19.51 1.30
CA ASN A 364 -14.90 -18.46 1.60
C ASN A 364 -13.78 -18.31 0.56
N ARG A 365 -13.99 -18.76 -0.67
CA ARG A 365 -13.05 -18.46 -1.78
C ARG A 365 -13.30 -17.04 -2.26
N ARG A 366 -12.22 -16.29 -2.49
CA ARG A 366 -12.30 -14.89 -2.92
C ARG A 366 -12.22 -14.68 -4.43
N GLN A 367 -11.91 -15.75 -5.17
CA GLN A 367 -11.70 -15.72 -6.61
C GLN A 367 -12.46 -16.85 -7.28
N ALA A 368 -12.98 -16.58 -8.46
CA ALA A 368 -13.57 -17.57 -9.35
C ALA A 368 -13.22 -17.22 -10.79
N LEU A 369 -12.91 -18.24 -11.59
CA LEU A 369 -12.62 -18.10 -13.02
C LEU A 369 -13.77 -18.74 -13.83
N LEU A 370 -14.38 -17.95 -14.71
CA LEU A 370 -15.37 -18.43 -15.68
C LEU A 370 -14.78 -18.36 -17.09
N VAL A 371 -14.59 -19.52 -17.73
CA VAL A 371 -14.16 -19.63 -19.12
C VAL A 371 -15.38 -19.88 -20.00
N MET A 372 -15.72 -18.92 -20.83
CA MET A 372 -16.94 -18.94 -21.65
C MET A 372 -16.62 -18.53 -23.09
N ALA A 373 -17.15 -19.26 -24.09
CA ALA A 373 -16.98 -18.96 -25.49
C ALA A 373 -17.62 -17.61 -25.90
N THR A 374 -17.20 -17.05 -27.02
CA THR A 374 -17.85 -15.88 -27.62
C THR A 374 -19.29 -16.22 -27.97
N GLY A 375 -20.23 -15.28 -27.69
CA GLY A 375 -21.67 -15.50 -27.93
C GLY A 375 -22.39 -16.36 -26.89
N SER A 376 -21.71 -16.95 -25.90
CA SER A 376 -22.33 -17.75 -24.84
C SER A 376 -23.09 -16.91 -23.80
N GLY A 377 -22.98 -15.58 -23.84
CA GLY A 377 -23.66 -14.67 -22.93
C GLY A 377 -22.87 -14.32 -21.68
N LYS A 378 -21.53 -14.19 -21.75
CA LYS A 378 -20.66 -13.77 -20.65
C LYS A 378 -21.19 -12.58 -19.86
N THR A 379 -21.60 -11.52 -20.57
CA THR A 379 -22.14 -10.31 -19.93
C THR A 379 -23.44 -10.59 -19.15
N ARG A 380 -24.36 -11.40 -19.71
CA ARG A 380 -25.60 -11.78 -19.01
C ARG A 380 -25.31 -12.62 -17.76
N THR A 381 -24.37 -13.55 -17.85
CA THR A 381 -23.90 -14.32 -16.69
C THR A 381 -23.33 -13.41 -15.60
N ALA A 382 -22.52 -12.41 -15.97
CA ALA A 382 -22.00 -11.41 -15.03
C ALA A 382 -23.12 -10.56 -14.41
N VAL A 383 -24.09 -10.11 -15.20
CA VAL A 383 -25.27 -9.35 -14.71
C VAL A 383 -26.07 -10.18 -13.68
N SER A 384 -26.36 -11.44 -14.00
CA SER A 384 -27.09 -12.34 -13.07
C SER A 384 -26.29 -12.60 -11.79
N LEU A 385 -24.99 -12.80 -11.88
CA LEU A 385 -24.12 -12.97 -10.71
C LEU A 385 -24.17 -11.74 -9.80
N VAL A 386 -24.05 -10.54 -10.38
CA VAL A 386 -24.16 -9.27 -9.66
C VAL A 386 -25.53 -9.10 -9.01
N ASP A 387 -26.62 -9.42 -9.72
CA ASP A 387 -27.99 -9.38 -9.18
C ASP A 387 -28.15 -10.29 -7.96
N ILE A 388 -27.69 -11.54 -8.05
CA ILE A 388 -27.75 -12.52 -6.95
C ILE A 388 -26.92 -12.02 -5.75
N LEU A 389 -25.66 -11.68 -5.94
CA LEU A 389 -24.76 -11.25 -4.87
C LEU A 389 -25.26 -9.97 -4.18
N SER A 390 -25.83 -9.03 -4.95
CA SER A 390 -26.41 -7.79 -4.40
C SER A 390 -27.66 -8.05 -3.57
N ARG A 391 -28.60 -8.90 -4.05
CA ARG A 391 -29.83 -9.26 -3.33
C ARG A 391 -29.58 -10.05 -2.06
N HIS A 392 -28.45 -10.77 -2.01
CA HIS A 392 -28.04 -11.55 -0.83
C HIS A 392 -27.07 -10.76 0.07
N ASN A 393 -26.83 -9.48 -0.19
CA ASN A 393 -25.91 -8.58 0.56
C ASN A 393 -24.45 -9.06 0.61
N TRP A 394 -24.01 -9.84 -0.38
CA TRP A 394 -22.60 -10.23 -0.51
C TRP A 394 -21.74 -9.12 -1.10
N VAL A 395 -22.32 -8.26 -1.93
CA VAL A 395 -21.63 -7.12 -2.53
C VAL A 395 -22.47 -5.85 -2.37
N LYS A 396 -21.79 -4.74 -2.07
CA LYS A 396 -22.40 -3.40 -2.01
C LYS A 396 -21.91 -2.55 -3.17
N ASN A 397 -20.62 -2.53 -3.39
CA ASN A 397 -19.97 -1.80 -4.48
C ASN A 397 -19.32 -2.78 -5.44
N ILE A 398 -19.36 -2.47 -6.74
CA ILE A 398 -18.91 -3.36 -7.79
C ILE A 398 -18.06 -2.55 -8.77
N LEU A 399 -16.90 -3.09 -9.12
CA LEU A 399 -16.05 -2.55 -10.16
C LEU A 399 -15.99 -3.54 -11.32
N PHE A 400 -16.40 -3.09 -12.50
CA PHE A 400 -16.28 -3.84 -13.75
C PHE A 400 -15.10 -3.29 -14.56
N LEU A 401 -14.16 -4.17 -14.91
CA LEU A 401 -12.98 -3.81 -15.69
C LEU A 401 -12.94 -4.58 -17.00
N ALA A 402 -12.59 -3.90 -18.09
CA ALA A 402 -12.30 -4.49 -19.37
C ALA A 402 -11.04 -3.85 -20.00
N ASP A 403 -10.47 -4.51 -21.00
CA ASP A 403 -9.28 -4.05 -21.70
C ASP A 403 -9.57 -2.91 -22.70
N ARG A 404 -10.81 -2.85 -23.24
CA ARG A 404 -11.21 -1.91 -24.29
C ARG A 404 -12.41 -1.09 -23.89
N THR A 405 -12.40 0.20 -24.28
CA THR A 405 -13.49 1.15 -24.03
C THR A 405 -14.83 0.70 -24.62
N SER A 406 -14.80 0.04 -25.80
CA SER A 406 -16.01 -0.50 -26.45
C SER A 406 -16.66 -1.61 -25.61
N LEU A 407 -15.87 -2.47 -24.94
CA LEU A 407 -16.38 -3.52 -24.05
C LEU A 407 -16.93 -2.94 -22.75
N VAL A 408 -16.29 -1.90 -22.22
CA VAL A 408 -16.78 -1.15 -21.07
C VAL A 408 -18.16 -0.58 -21.36
N LYS A 409 -18.32 0.11 -22.51
CA LYS A 409 -19.60 0.70 -22.92
C LYS A 409 -20.67 -0.37 -23.13
N GLN A 410 -20.35 -1.43 -23.85
CA GLN A 410 -21.29 -2.54 -24.08
C GLN A 410 -21.76 -3.18 -22.76
N ALA A 411 -20.85 -3.40 -21.82
CA ALA A 411 -21.20 -3.93 -20.51
C ALA A 411 -22.06 -2.92 -19.72
N TYR A 412 -21.68 -1.66 -19.66
CA TYR A 412 -22.44 -0.59 -19.01
C TYR A 412 -23.89 -0.53 -19.50
N ASP A 413 -24.10 -0.50 -20.83
CA ASP A 413 -25.43 -0.47 -21.43
C ASP A 413 -26.25 -1.73 -21.08
N ALA A 414 -25.61 -2.91 -21.08
CA ALA A 414 -26.27 -4.16 -20.72
C ALA A 414 -26.71 -4.19 -19.23
N PHE A 415 -25.85 -3.76 -18.32
CA PHE A 415 -26.16 -3.69 -16.89
C PHE A 415 -27.25 -2.67 -16.61
N ARG A 416 -27.18 -1.49 -17.18
CA ARG A 416 -28.21 -0.45 -17.07
C ARG A 416 -29.60 -0.92 -17.55
N LYS A 417 -29.63 -1.70 -18.63
CA LYS A 417 -30.87 -2.26 -19.18
C LYS A 417 -31.45 -3.39 -18.32
N LEU A 418 -30.60 -4.28 -17.79
CA LEU A 418 -31.02 -5.52 -17.11
C LEU A 418 -31.16 -5.34 -15.59
N LEU A 419 -30.50 -4.33 -15.00
CA LEU A 419 -30.59 -3.97 -13.58
C LEU A 419 -30.91 -2.49 -13.42
N PRO A 420 -32.10 -2.02 -13.81
CA PRO A 420 -32.44 -0.59 -13.84
C PRO A 420 -32.42 0.07 -12.45
N ASP A 421 -32.64 -0.72 -11.38
CA ASP A 421 -32.65 -0.23 -10.00
C ASP A 421 -31.25 -0.05 -9.39
N MET A 422 -30.21 -0.46 -10.12
CA MET A 422 -28.82 -0.32 -9.67
C MET A 422 -28.19 0.97 -10.24
N SER A 423 -27.68 1.84 -9.37
CA SER A 423 -26.94 3.01 -9.82
C SER A 423 -25.60 2.58 -10.46
N VAL A 424 -25.41 2.92 -11.70
CA VAL A 424 -24.23 2.56 -12.51
C VAL A 424 -23.58 3.79 -13.08
N SER A 425 -22.25 3.82 -13.18
CA SER A 425 -21.48 4.91 -13.77
C SER A 425 -20.41 4.37 -14.72
N ASN A 426 -20.27 5.02 -15.87
CA ASN A 426 -19.12 4.80 -16.76
C ASN A 426 -18.03 5.83 -16.42
N PHE A 427 -16.98 5.37 -15.75
CA PHE A 427 -15.87 6.21 -15.29
C PHE A 427 -15.08 6.87 -16.43
N LEU A 428 -15.18 6.34 -17.65
CA LEU A 428 -14.55 6.92 -18.83
C LEU A 428 -15.26 8.20 -19.29
N GLU A 429 -16.57 8.33 -19.03
CA GLU A 429 -17.42 9.43 -19.47
C GLU A 429 -17.76 10.38 -18.31
N ASP A 430 -18.04 9.86 -17.13
CA ASP A 430 -18.45 10.62 -15.95
C ASP A 430 -17.73 10.13 -14.67
N LYS A 431 -16.65 10.81 -14.33
CA LYS A 431 -15.86 10.51 -13.13
C LYS A 431 -16.56 10.95 -11.85
N ALA A 432 -17.39 11.99 -11.90
CA ALA A 432 -18.00 12.56 -10.70
C ALA A 432 -19.08 11.65 -10.12
N SER A 433 -19.93 11.04 -10.96
CA SER A 433 -20.98 10.14 -10.54
C SER A 433 -20.46 8.81 -9.99
N ALA A 434 -19.22 8.45 -10.30
CA ALA A 434 -18.62 7.19 -9.87
C ALA A 434 -18.56 7.03 -8.35
N ARG A 435 -18.37 8.13 -7.59
CA ARG A 435 -18.33 8.11 -6.11
C ARG A 435 -19.65 7.71 -5.46
N SER A 436 -20.77 8.02 -6.09
CA SER A 436 -22.11 7.74 -5.58
C SER A 436 -22.75 6.49 -6.18
N SER A 437 -22.13 5.92 -7.22
CA SER A 437 -22.68 4.75 -7.93
C SER A 437 -22.30 3.45 -7.25
N ARG A 438 -23.24 2.52 -7.18
CA ARG A 438 -23.00 1.17 -6.66
C ARG A 438 -22.14 0.32 -7.59
N MET A 439 -22.18 0.58 -8.88
CA MET A 439 -21.36 -0.12 -9.86
C MET A 439 -20.66 0.85 -10.79
N VAL A 440 -19.37 0.67 -10.96
CA VAL A 440 -18.50 1.50 -11.77
C VAL A 440 -17.86 0.67 -12.87
N PHE A 441 -17.87 1.21 -14.09
CA PHE A 441 -17.30 0.60 -15.28
C PHE A 441 -16.07 1.37 -15.72
N SER A 442 -14.96 0.70 -15.99
CA SER A 442 -13.73 1.36 -16.46
C SER A 442 -12.85 0.40 -17.26
N THR A 443 -11.87 0.95 -17.95
CA THR A 443 -10.72 0.16 -18.40
C THR A 443 -9.73 0.00 -17.27
N TYR A 444 -8.96 -1.10 -17.32
CA TYR A 444 -7.92 -1.37 -16.33
C TYR A 444 -6.92 -0.20 -16.19
N PRO A 445 -6.33 0.35 -17.28
CA PRO A 445 -5.38 1.46 -17.16
C PRO A 445 -5.98 2.72 -16.54
N THR A 446 -7.23 3.07 -16.93
CA THR A 446 -7.89 4.28 -16.43
C THR A 446 -8.20 4.16 -14.94
N MET A 447 -8.70 3.01 -14.51
CA MET A 447 -8.99 2.79 -13.08
C MET A 447 -7.73 2.76 -12.24
N LEU A 448 -6.68 2.10 -12.70
CA LEU A 448 -5.38 2.11 -12.02
C LEU A 448 -4.85 3.54 -11.88
N GLY A 449 -5.10 4.42 -12.91
CA GLY A 449 -4.82 5.85 -12.88
C GLY A 449 -5.53 6.59 -11.77
N ALA A 450 -6.79 6.30 -11.60
CA ALA A 450 -7.61 6.93 -10.59
C ALA A 450 -7.25 6.49 -9.16
N ILE A 451 -6.87 5.23 -8.99
CA ILE A 451 -6.45 4.68 -7.67
C ILE A 451 -5.09 5.24 -7.25
N ASN A 452 -4.12 5.29 -8.18
CA ASN A 452 -2.75 5.73 -7.90
C ASN A 452 -2.53 7.23 -8.12
N GLY A 453 -3.58 8.00 -8.45
CA GLY A 453 -3.48 9.45 -8.66
C GLY A 453 -2.92 10.17 -7.44
N GLN A 454 -2.25 11.33 -7.67
CA GLN A 454 -1.64 12.17 -6.64
C GLN A 454 -2.65 12.99 -5.81
N GLU A 455 -3.95 12.81 -6.05
CA GLU A 455 -5.00 13.49 -5.28
C GLU A 455 -4.99 13.02 -3.82
N GLU A 456 -5.33 13.94 -2.90
CA GLU A 456 -5.50 13.60 -1.47
C GLU A 456 -6.45 12.40 -1.31
N LEU A 457 -6.19 11.54 -0.32
CA LEU A 457 -7.01 10.35 -0.05
C LEU A 457 -8.51 10.67 0.03
N SER A 458 -8.85 11.84 0.60
CA SER A 458 -10.23 12.36 0.68
C SER A 458 -10.84 12.74 -0.67
N GLN A 459 -10.02 13.03 -1.67
CA GLN A 459 -10.43 13.45 -3.02
C GLN A 459 -10.35 12.33 -4.05
N ARG A 460 -9.74 11.20 -3.71
CA ARG A 460 -9.66 10.04 -4.61
C ARG A 460 -11.05 9.51 -4.89
N PRO A 461 -11.40 9.27 -6.17
CA PRO A 461 -12.71 8.72 -6.53
C PRO A 461 -12.95 7.33 -5.96
N PHE A 462 -11.88 6.58 -5.63
CA PHE A 462 -11.93 5.27 -5.01
C PHE A 462 -10.77 5.11 -4.03
N THR A 463 -11.07 4.67 -2.82
CA THR A 463 -10.12 4.06 -1.91
C THR A 463 -10.20 2.55 -2.10
N VAL A 464 -9.14 1.95 -2.62
CA VAL A 464 -8.94 0.51 -2.52
C VAL A 464 -8.22 0.32 -1.20
N GLY A 465 -8.80 -0.46 -0.29
CA GLY A 465 -8.11 -0.87 0.92
C GLY A 465 -6.76 -1.47 0.54
N HIS A 466 -5.71 -0.91 1.11
CA HIS A 466 -4.34 -1.31 0.83
C HIS A 466 -4.06 -2.72 1.31
#